data_e2f3041bce4091e59436acaf906689b7
#
_entry.id   e2f3041bce4091e59436acaf906689b7
#
_cell.length_a   1.000
_cell.length_b   1.000
_cell.length_c   1.000
_cell.angle_alpha   90.00
_cell.angle_beta   90.00
_cell.angle_gamma   90.00
#
_symmetry.space_group_name_H-M   'P 1'
#
loop_
_entity.id
_entity.type
_entity.pdbx_description
1 polymer ?
#
loop_
_entity_poly.entity_id
_entity_poly.type
_entity_poly.pdbx_seq_one_letter_code
_entity_poly.pdbx_strand_id
1 'polypeptide(L)'
;TRFYQDYAGGHDLNAFGSRDRVFFGRAESGVLENEFAGNLIEVCPTGVFTDKTLSKNYTRKWDLQSAPTVCTGCSLGCNTYTSERYGELRRVHNRYNQEVNGYFLCDRGRFGSGYVDSPKRIRQAGMLNAAGLYDVVSKDSAIEHVRSMLANASKIKGIGSPRASLESNQSLRDLVGEDNYCSGMTNTEREMHAVILDVLRSDLNSPSMSEVENFDAVLVLGEDVTNHAPRLALSIRQATRNKSLKL
;
A
#
# COMPACT_ATOMS: atom_id res chain seq x y z
N THR A 1 24.04 -0.47 8.14
CA THR A 1 23.77 0.74 8.95
C THR A 1 23.58 1.99 8.11
N ARG A 2 24.52 2.35 7.18
CA ARG A 2 24.48 3.61 6.40
C ARG A 2 23.12 3.88 5.72
N PHE A 3 22.55 2.92 4.99
CA PHE A 3 21.21 3.11 4.43
C PHE A 3 20.21 3.52 5.51
N TYR A 4 20.19 2.79 6.61
CA TYR A 4 19.19 2.98 7.66
C TYR A 4 19.35 4.32 8.39
N GLN A 5 20.58 4.65 8.80
CA GLN A 5 20.88 5.87 9.54
C GLN A 5 20.97 7.09 8.63
N ASP A 6 21.84 6.98 7.61
CA ASP A 6 22.17 8.15 6.80
C ASP A 6 21.11 8.47 5.76
N TYR A 7 20.46 7.48 5.15
CA TYR A 7 19.49 7.70 4.08
C TYR A 7 18.06 7.73 4.61
N ALA A 8 17.66 6.71 5.34
CA ALA A 8 16.27 6.59 5.84
C ALA A 8 16.01 7.43 7.10
N GLY A 9 17.04 7.83 7.84
CA GLY A 9 16.94 8.65 9.05
C GLY A 9 16.53 7.84 10.30
N GLY A 10 16.77 6.54 10.33
CA GLY A 10 16.56 5.70 11.51
C GLY A 10 17.71 5.80 12.51
N HIS A 11 17.43 5.70 13.80
CA HIS A 11 18.42 5.89 14.86
C HIS A 11 18.66 4.64 15.72
N ASP A 12 17.82 3.63 15.58
CA ASP A 12 17.75 2.47 16.47
C ASP A 12 18.48 1.22 15.95
N LEU A 13 19.21 1.30 14.84
CA LEU A 13 20.09 0.25 14.31
C LEU A 13 21.55 0.68 14.37
N ASN A 14 22.36 0.01 15.18
CA ASN A 14 23.76 0.34 15.37
C ASN A 14 24.68 -0.88 15.23
N ALA A 15 25.96 -0.63 15.09
CA ALA A 15 27.00 -1.63 15.22
C ALA A 15 27.50 -1.63 16.67
N PHE A 16 27.53 -2.80 17.29
CA PHE A 16 27.98 -2.99 18.66
C PHE A 16 29.18 -3.95 18.71
N GLY A 17 29.99 -3.81 19.76
CA GLY A 17 31.15 -4.63 19.95
C GLY A 17 32.41 -4.05 19.27
N SER A 18 33.49 -4.82 19.32
CA SER A 18 34.77 -4.43 18.74
C SER A 18 35.54 -5.62 18.18
N ARG A 19 36.45 -5.36 17.26
CA ARG A 19 37.31 -6.36 16.59
C ARG A 19 36.48 -7.44 15.89
N ASP A 20 36.64 -8.71 16.28
CA ASP A 20 35.98 -9.90 15.76
C ASP A 20 34.60 -10.15 16.37
N ARG A 21 34.13 -9.34 17.29
CA ARG A 21 32.85 -9.46 17.99
C ARG A 21 31.84 -8.35 17.60
N VAL A 22 31.94 -7.83 16.40
CA VAL A 22 31.00 -6.81 15.92
C VAL A 22 29.68 -7.47 15.49
N PHE A 23 28.56 -6.95 16.00
CA PHE A 23 27.21 -7.32 15.57
C PHE A 23 26.36 -6.08 15.29
N PHE A 24 25.31 -6.25 14.50
CA PHE A 24 24.39 -5.18 14.12
C PHE A 24 23.02 -5.45 14.73
N GLY A 25 22.44 -4.46 15.38
CA GLY A 25 21.15 -4.61 16.04
C GLY A 25 20.68 -3.34 16.74
N ARG A 26 19.66 -3.50 17.57
CA ARG A 26 19.19 -2.49 18.52
C ARG A 26 19.85 -2.68 19.87
N ALA A 27 19.98 -1.59 20.62
CA ALA A 27 20.38 -1.64 22.04
C ALA A 27 19.24 -2.18 22.91
N GLU A 28 18.01 -1.86 22.56
CA GLU A 28 16.79 -2.27 23.25
C GLU A 28 16.07 -3.39 22.50
N SER A 29 15.24 -4.17 23.19
CA SER A 29 14.38 -5.17 22.57
C SER A 29 13.27 -4.48 21.74
N GLY A 30 12.87 -5.11 20.63
CA GLY A 30 11.79 -4.59 19.78
C GLY A 30 12.09 -4.72 18.30
N VAL A 31 11.34 -4.00 17.49
CA VAL A 31 11.50 -3.93 16.04
C VAL A 31 12.15 -2.62 15.64
N LEU A 32 12.74 -2.56 14.46
CA LEU A 32 13.23 -1.32 13.87
C LEU A 32 12.06 -0.38 13.59
N GLU A 33 12.17 0.87 14.02
CA GLU A 33 11.04 1.81 14.02
C GLU A 33 10.90 2.65 12.74
N ASN A 34 12.00 2.76 11.97
CA ASN A 34 11.95 3.54 10.74
C ASN A 34 11.06 2.88 9.68
N GLU A 35 10.24 3.67 9.03
CA GLU A 35 9.24 3.24 8.04
C GLU A 35 9.83 2.64 6.75
N PHE A 36 11.16 2.63 6.62
CA PHE A 36 11.91 2.01 5.52
C PHE A 36 12.81 0.87 5.97
N ALA A 37 12.66 0.37 7.20
CA ALA A 37 13.50 -0.68 7.77
C ALA A 37 13.55 -1.95 6.91
N GLY A 38 12.44 -2.33 6.30
CA GLY A 38 12.36 -3.51 5.43
C GLY A 38 13.26 -3.47 4.20
N ASN A 39 13.74 -2.29 3.78
CA ASN A 39 14.70 -2.20 2.67
C ASN A 39 16.09 -2.74 3.03
N LEU A 40 16.41 -2.90 4.31
CA LEU A 40 17.64 -3.57 4.74
C LEU A 40 17.77 -4.98 4.16
N ILE A 41 16.64 -5.66 3.95
CA ILE A 41 16.59 -6.99 3.35
C ILE A 41 17.05 -6.99 1.88
N GLU A 42 16.76 -5.91 1.15
CA GLU A 42 17.12 -5.77 -0.26
C GLU A 42 18.50 -5.15 -0.46
N VAL A 43 18.86 -4.21 0.40
CA VAL A 43 20.17 -3.51 0.35
C VAL A 43 21.30 -4.39 0.85
N CYS A 44 21.04 -5.34 1.77
CA CYS A 44 22.07 -6.20 2.35
C CYS A 44 22.40 -7.37 1.40
N PRO A 45 23.60 -7.42 0.81
CA PRO A 45 23.97 -8.47 -0.15
C PRO A 45 24.25 -9.83 0.52
N THR A 46 24.53 -9.83 1.83
CA THR A 46 24.99 -11.02 2.55
C THR A 46 23.87 -11.84 3.19
N GLY A 47 22.61 -11.36 3.14
CA GLY A 47 21.47 -12.05 3.76
C GLY A 47 21.46 -12.05 5.29
N VAL A 48 22.19 -11.15 5.93
CA VAL A 48 22.17 -10.95 7.39
C VAL A 48 20.79 -10.48 7.84
N PHE A 49 20.16 -9.61 7.05
CA PHE A 49 18.78 -9.20 7.27
C PHE A 49 17.84 -10.04 6.42
N THR A 50 16.84 -10.63 7.05
CA THR A 50 15.86 -11.49 6.41
C THR A 50 14.44 -11.09 6.76
N ASP A 51 13.50 -11.44 5.88
CA ASP A 51 12.08 -11.18 6.05
C ASP A 51 11.43 -12.28 6.89
N LYS A 52 10.87 -11.92 8.05
CA LYS A 52 10.16 -12.87 8.91
C LYS A 52 8.91 -13.45 8.25
N THR A 53 8.23 -12.67 7.42
CA THR A 53 7.02 -13.15 6.71
C THR A 53 7.39 -14.18 5.67
N LEU A 54 8.46 -13.95 4.90
CA LEU A 54 8.98 -14.94 3.96
C LEU A 54 9.55 -16.18 4.68
N SER A 55 10.21 -16.02 5.83
CA SER A 55 10.82 -17.13 6.56
C SER A 55 9.80 -18.11 7.13
N LYS A 56 8.61 -17.65 7.52
CA LYS A 56 7.51 -18.49 8.01
C LYS A 56 6.99 -19.45 6.93
N ASN A 57 7.01 -19.00 5.69
CA ASN A 57 6.53 -19.74 4.52
C ASN A 57 7.62 -19.77 3.47
N TYR A 58 8.84 -20.18 3.88
CA TYR A 58 10.03 -20.11 3.05
C TYR A 58 9.84 -20.76 1.70
N THR A 59 10.12 -20.00 0.67
CA THR A 59 10.16 -20.43 -0.72
C THR A 59 11.43 -19.90 -1.35
N ARG A 60 12.10 -20.71 -2.15
CA ARG A 60 13.30 -20.27 -2.87
C ARG A 60 12.93 -19.15 -3.83
N LYS A 61 13.79 -18.12 -3.95
CA LYS A 61 13.48 -16.92 -4.77
C LYS A 61 13.15 -17.25 -6.22
N TRP A 62 13.79 -18.26 -6.79
CA TRP A 62 13.55 -18.70 -8.17
C TRP A 62 12.27 -19.51 -8.38
N ASP A 63 11.64 -19.99 -7.30
CA ASP A 63 10.35 -20.68 -7.37
C ASP A 63 9.17 -19.71 -7.29
N LEU A 64 9.43 -18.44 -6.98
CA LEU A 64 8.39 -17.42 -6.87
C LEU A 64 7.95 -16.95 -8.27
N GLN A 65 6.65 -16.90 -8.48
CA GLN A 65 6.04 -16.23 -9.61
C GLN A 65 5.81 -14.76 -9.23
N SER A 66 6.40 -13.85 -10.00
CA SER A 66 6.35 -12.42 -9.69
C SER A 66 5.63 -11.64 -10.78
N ALA A 67 4.75 -10.74 -10.39
CA ALA A 67 4.03 -9.85 -11.29
C ALA A 67 4.17 -8.39 -10.85
N PRO A 68 4.27 -7.44 -11.81
CA PRO A 68 4.27 -6.02 -11.50
C PRO A 68 2.90 -5.59 -11.01
N THR A 69 2.89 -4.69 -10.03
CA THR A 69 1.67 -4.09 -9.50
C THR A 69 1.94 -2.70 -8.91
N VAL A 70 0.91 -2.07 -8.39
CA VAL A 70 0.97 -0.77 -7.73
C VAL A 70 0.54 -0.95 -6.27
N CYS A 71 1.28 -0.34 -5.36
CA CYS A 71 0.97 -0.34 -3.93
C CYS A 71 -0.32 0.45 -3.67
N THR A 72 -1.23 -0.12 -2.91
CA THR A 72 -2.50 0.52 -2.50
C THR A 72 -2.48 1.04 -1.06
N GLY A 73 -1.31 1.12 -0.43
CA GLY A 73 -1.16 1.52 0.98
C GLY A 73 -1.34 3.01 1.24
N CYS A 74 -1.12 3.86 0.22
CA CYS A 74 -1.39 5.31 0.24
C CYS A 74 -1.58 5.82 -1.20
N SER A 75 -1.90 7.11 -1.34
CA SER A 75 -2.19 7.74 -2.64
C SER A 75 -0.99 7.86 -3.59
N LEU A 76 0.24 7.65 -3.12
CA LEU A 76 1.45 7.75 -3.96
C LEU A 76 1.55 6.65 -5.03
N GLY A 77 0.95 5.47 -4.81
CA GLY A 77 0.92 4.42 -5.82
C GLY A 77 2.30 3.88 -6.18
N CYS A 78 3.18 3.63 -5.21
CA CYS A 78 4.52 3.09 -5.45
C CYS A 78 4.49 1.82 -6.30
N ASN A 79 5.43 1.71 -7.23
CA ASN A 79 5.56 0.54 -8.08
C ASN A 79 6.18 -0.62 -7.31
N THR A 80 5.57 -1.79 -7.41
CA THR A 80 6.00 -2.99 -6.68
C THR A 80 5.96 -4.23 -7.55
N TYR A 81 6.68 -5.26 -7.13
CA TYR A 81 6.46 -6.63 -7.53
C TYR A 81 5.81 -7.40 -6.40
N THR A 82 4.74 -8.11 -6.72
CA THR A 82 4.17 -9.12 -5.82
C THR A 82 4.63 -10.50 -6.29
N SER A 83 5.06 -11.31 -5.34
CA SER A 83 5.55 -12.66 -5.61
C SER A 83 4.69 -13.66 -4.87
N GLU A 84 4.14 -14.61 -5.60
CA GLU A 84 3.27 -15.66 -5.08
C GLU A 84 3.91 -17.05 -5.23
N ARG A 85 3.43 -17.99 -4.45
CA ARG A 85 3.66 -19.42 -4.63
C ARG A 85 2.52 -20.21 -4.01
N TYR A 86 2.01 -21.19 -4.75
CA TYR A 86 0.89 -22.05 -4.34
C TYR A 86 -0.40 -21.27 -4.01
N GLY A 87 -0.65 -20.16 -4.74
CA GLY A 87 -1.84 -19.33 -4.55
C GLY A 87 -1.79 -18.42 -3.32
N GLU A 88 -0.64 -18.27 -2.67
CA GLU A 88 -0.44 -17.38 -1.53
C GLU A 88 0.63 -16.32 -1.82
N LEU A 89 0.38 -15.11 -1.38
CA LEU A 89 1.33 -14.01 -1.48
C LEU A 89 2.49 -14.23 -0.51
N ARG A 90 3.70 -14.36 -1.05
CA ARG A 90 4.91 -14.65 -0.26
C ARG A 90 5.74 -13.42 0.02
N ARG A 91 5.74 -12.46 -0.91
CA ARG A 91 6.62 -11.31 -0.83
C ARG A 91 6.09 -10.14 -1.66
N VAL A 92 6.27 -8.92 -1.13
CA VAL A 92 6.17 -7.67 -1.89
C VAL A 92 7.52 -6.96 -1.83
N HIS A 93 8.05 -6.56 -2.98
CA HIS A 93 9.32 -5.85 -3.05
C HIS A 93 9.27 -4.68 -4.04
N ASN A 94 10.26 -3.82 -3.95
CA ASN A 94 10.32 -2.62 -4.75
C ASN A 94 10.47 -2.94 -6.24
N ARG A 95 9.74 -2.21 -7.08
CA ARG A 95 9.97 -2.08 -8.51
C ARG A 95 10.38 -0.65 -8.79
N TYR A 96 11.56 -0.48 -9.35
CA TYR A 96 12.11 0.84 -9.60
C TYR A 96 11.21 1.71 -10.48
N ASN A 97 10.95 2.93 -10.02
CA ASN A 97 10.33 4.01 -10.79
C ASN A 97 10.91 5.34 -10.31
N GLN A 98 11.68 6.00 -11.17
CA GLN A 98 12.41 7.22 -10.84
C GLN A 98 11.52 8.35 -10.32
N GLU A 99 10.33 8.50 -10.87
CA GLU A 99 9.43 9.61 -10.57
C GLU A 99 8.63 9.41 -9.28
N VAL A 100 8.39 8.15 -8.88
CA VAL A 100 7.53 7.83 -7.74
C VAL A 100 8.33 7.32 -6.55
N ASN A 101 8.80 6.08 -6.59
CA ASN A 101 9.38 5.42 -5.41
C ASN A 101 10.90 5.22 -5.47
N GLY A 102 11.54 5.44 -6.63
CA GLY A 102 12.96 5.15 -6.79
C GLY A 102 13.28 3.70 -6.40
N TYR A 103 14.33 3.51 -5.62
CA TYR A 103 14.81 2.18 -5.20
C TYR A 103 14.17 1.64 -3.92
N PHE A 104 13.31 2.40 -3.24
CA PHE A 104 12.88 2.06 -1.89
C PHE A 104 11.36 2.01 -1.75
N LEU A 105 10.89 1.02 -0.99
CA LEU A 105 9.49 0.81 -0.65
C LEU A 105 9.32 0.92 0.87
N CYS A 106 8.32 1.66 1.32
CA CYS A 106 8.03 1.74 2.75
C CYS A 106 7.52 0.40 3.32
N ASP A 107 7.65 0.22 4.62
CA ASP A 107 7.29 -1.01 5.30
C ASP A 107 5.79 -1.30 5.24
N ARG A 108 4.93 -0.27 5.20
CA ARG A 108 3.50 -0.43 4.93
C ARG A 108 3.24 -1.08 3.58
N GLY A 109 3.90 -0.61 2.52
CA GLY A 109 3.77 -1.20 1.19
C GLY A 109 4.36 -2.62 1.10
N ARG A 110 5.40 -2.88 1.87
CA ARG A 110 6.09 -4.17 1.89
C ARG A 110 5.36 -5.23 2.70
N PHE A 111 4.88 -4.89 3.89
CA PHE A 111 4.33 -5.84 4.87
C PHE A 111 2.81 -5.72 5.08
N GLY A 112 2.19 -4.67 4.54
CA GLY A 112 0.76 -4.40 4.72
C GLY A 112 -0.19 -5.30 3.92
N SER A 113 0.29 -6.37 3.32
CA SER A 113 -0.48 -7.25 2.43
C SER A 113 -1.22 -8.40 3.13
N GLY A 114 -1.20 -8.48 4.47
CA GLY A 114 -1.79 -9.59 5.24
C GLY A 114 -3.29 -9.83 4.99
N TYR A 115 -4.01 -8.82 4.50
CA TYR A 115 -5.42 -8.96 4.13
C TYR A 115 -5.65 -9.86 2.90
N VAL A 116 -4.64 -10.03 2.03
CA VAL A 116 -4.75 -10.81 0.80
C VAL A 116 -5.02 -12.28 1.10
N ASP A 117 -4.26 -12.85 2.04
CA ASP A 117 -4.36 -14.26 2.43
C ASP A 117 -5.10 -14.49 3.76
N SER A 118 -5.81 -13.45 4.24
CA SER A 118 -6.59 -13.54 5.46
C SER A 118 -7.61 -14.68 5.39
N PRO A 119 -7.71 -15.54 6.42
CA PRO A 119 -8.74 -16.57 6.49
C PRO A 119 -10.16 -16.00 6.57
N LYS A 120 -10.29 -14.71 6.92
CA LYS A 120 -11.57 -14.00 6.94
C LYS A 120 -12.00 -13.48 5.57
N ARG A 121 -11.14 -13.60 4.56
CA ARG A 121 -11.46 -13.14 3.20
C ARG A 121 -12.47 -14.07 2.55
N ILE A 122 -13.56 -13.50 2.01
CA ILE A 122 -14.55 -14.23 1.24
C ILE A 122 -13.90 -14.70 -0.07
N ARG A 123 -13.84 -16.01 -0.29
CA ARG A 123 -13.22 -16.62 -1.48
C ARG A 123 -14.23 -17.33 -2.39
N GLN A 124 -15.45 -17.56 -1.92
CA GLN A 124 -16.49 -18.27 -2.63
C GLN A 124 -17.81 -17.52 -2.49
N ALA A 125 -18.68 -17.68 -3.47
CA ALA A 125 -20.04 -17.16 -3.38
C ALA A 125 -20.83 -17.93 -2.30
N GLY A 126 -21.63 -17.21 -1.53
CA GLY A 126 -22.48 -17.80 -0.50
C GLY A 126 -23.86 -17.19 -0.49
N MET A 127 -24.85 -17.98 -0.20
CA MET A 127 -26.25 -17.56 -0.05
C MET A 127 -26.73 -17.89 1.37
N LEU A 128 -27.50 -16.95 1.95
CA LEU A 128 -28.09 -17.15 3.26
C LEU A 128 -29.21 -18.16 3.17
N ASN A 129 -29.15 -19.20 3.99
CA ASN A 129 -30.20 -20.21 4.10
C ASN A 129 -31.29 -19.81 5.12
N ALA A 130 -32.35 -20.60 5.21
CA ALA A 130 -33.49 -20.34 6.13
C ALA A 130 -33.08 -20.34 7.62
N ALA A 131 -31.94 -20.96 7.98
CA ALA A 131 -31.39 -20.97 9.33
C ALA A 131 -30.47 -19.77 9.64
N GLY A 132 -30.28 -18.83 8.67
CA GLY A 132 -29.40 -17.67 8.81
C GLY A 132 -27.91 -18.00 8.64
N LEU A 133 -27.57 -19.15 8.08
CA LEU A 133 -26.19 -19.55 7.79
C LEU A 133 -25.89 -19.37 6.30
N TYR A 134 -24.61 -19.14 5.98
CA TYR A 134 -24.16 -19.03 4.59
C TYR A 134 -23.80 -20.42 4.03
N ASP A 135 -24.55 -20.84 3.00
CA ASP A 135 -24.19 -22.01 2.20
C ASP A 135 -23.34 -21.59 1.00
N VAL A 136 -22.27 -22.31 0.76
CA VAL A 136 -21.42 -22.10 -0.43
C VAL A 136 -22.19 -22.54 -1.67
N VAL A 137 -22.27 -21.68 -2.68
CA VAL A 137 -22.97 -21.93 -3.94
C VAL A 137 -22.05 -21.69 -5.14
N SER A 138 -22.42 -22.21 -6.30
CA SER A 138 -21.70 -21.91 -7.52
C SER A 138 -21.83 -20.43 -7.90
N LYS A 139 -20.84 -19.89 -8.62
CA LYS A 139 -20.88 -18.52 -9.11
C LYS A 139 -22.14 -18.25 -9.96
N ASP A 140 -22.48 -19.18 -10.83
CA ASP A 140 -23.63 -19.03 -11.74
C ASP A 140 -24.96 -19.02 -10.97
N SER A 141 -25.09 -19.89 -9.96
CA SER A 141 -26.25 -19.89 -9.06
C SER A 141 -26.38 -18.58 -8.28
N ALA A 142 -25.28 -18.04 -7.79
CA ALA A 142 -25.28 -16.75 -7.09
C ALA A 142 -25.69 -15.60 -8.03
N ILE A 143 -25.18 -15.57 -9.26
CA ILE A 143 -25.50 -14.54 -10.27
C ILE A 143 -26.99 -14.62 -10.62
N GLU A 144 -27.55 -15.81 -10.85
CA GLU A 144 -28.96 -15.97 -11.18
C GLU A 144 -29.87 -15.53 -10.03
N HIS A 145 -29.50 -15.85 -8.80
CA HIS A 145 -30.22 -15.39 -7.61
C HIS A 145 -30.23 -13.85 -7.51
N VAL A 146 -29.05 -13.20 -7.68
CA VAL A 146 -28.94 -11.74 -7.68
C VAL A 146 -29.76 -11.13 -8.82
N ARG A 147 -29.73 -11.72 -10.03
CA ARG A 147 -30.53 -11.28 -11.16
C ARG A 147 -32.02 -11.30 -10.84
N SER A 148 -32.50 -12.39 -10.25
CA SER A 148 -33.91 -12.50 -9.80
C SER A 148 -34.27 -11.46 -8.74
N MET A 149 -33.40 -11.22 -7.77
CA MET A 149 -33.60 -10.19 -6.73
C MET A 149 -33.70 -8.78 -7.34
N LEU A 150 -32.82 -8.45 -8.28
CA LEU A 150 -32.81 -7.15 -8.96
C LEU A 150 -34.06 -6.95 -9.82
N ALA A 151 -34.50 -8.00 -10.53
CA ALA A 151 -35.71 -7.96 -11.37
C ALA A 151 -36.98 -7.71 -10.55
N ASN A 152 -37.05 -8.19 -9.33
CA ASN A 152 -38.20 -8.06 -8.43
C ASN A 152 -38.12 -6.84 -7.50
N ALA A 153 -37.01 -6.11 -7.49
CA ALA A 153 -36.79 -4.97 -6.60
C ALA A 153 -37.54 -3.72 -7.17
N SER A 154 -38.31 -3.07 -6.32
CA SER A 154 -38.94 -1.78 -6.66
C SER A 154 -37.99 -0.61 -6.61
N LYS A 155 -36.91 -0.71 -5.85
CA LYS A 155 -35.88 0.32 -5.71
C LYS A 155 -34.50 -0.33 -5.45
N ILE A 156 -33.53 0.06 -6.26
CA ILE A 156 -32.14 -0.43 -6.16
C ILE A 156 -31.25 0.76 -5.83
N LYS A 157 -30.31 0.58 -4.91
CA LYS A 157 -29.21 1.53 -4.66
C LYS A 157 -27.88 0.81 -4.75
N GLY A 158 -26.92 1.43 -5.43
CA GLY A 158 -25.55 0.95 -5.54
C GLY A 158 -24.60 1.71 -4.62
N ILE A 159 -23.84 0.99 -3.83
CA ILE A 159 -22.76 1.56 -3.02
C ILE A 159 -21.44 1.05 -3.59
N GLY A 160 -20.69 1.95 -4.22
CA GLY A 160 -19.37 1.69 -4.74
C GLY A 160 -18.29 1.68 -3.65
N SER A 161 -17.04 1.64 -4.07
CA SER A 161 -15.92 1.71 -3.14
C SER A 161 -14.77 2.52 -3.76
N PRO A 162 -14.15 3.45 -3.01
CA PRO A 162 -12.96 4.16 -3.48
C PRO A 162 -11.74 3.25 -3.67
N ARG A 163 -11.81 2.00 -3.19
CA ARG A 163 -10.78 0.97 -3.40
C ARG A 163 -11.05 0.05 -4.58
N ALA A 164 -12.24 0.11 -5.17
CA ALA A 164 -12.56 -0.63 -6.38
C ALA A 164 -12.01 0.09 -7.62
N SER A 165 -11.87 -0.64 -8.72
CA SER A 165 -11.47 -0.04 -9.99
C SER A 165 -12.52 0.95 -10.51
N LEU A 166 -12.13 1.86 -11.39
CA LEU A 166 -13.03 2.79 -12.05
C LEU A 166 -14.10 2.04 -12.84
N GLU A 167 -13.70 0.97 -13.53
CA GLU A 167 -14.61 0.13 -14.34
C GLU A 167 -15.66 -0.55 -13.47
N SER A 168 -15.28 -1.06 -12.30
CA SER A 168 -16.22 -1.68 -11.35
C SER A 168 -17.22 -0.69 -10.80
N ASN A 169 -16.77 0.51 -10.44
CA ASN A 169 -17.64 1.58 -9.95
C ASN A 169 -18.57 2.09 -11.06
N GLN A 170 -18.05 2.26 -12.29
CA GLN A 170 -18.85 2.67 -13.43
C GLN A 170 -19.91 1.63 -13.78
N SER A 171 -19.55 0.35 -13.84
CA SER A 171 -20.50 -0.73 -14.10
C SER A 171 -21.64 -0.79 -13.08
N LEU A 172 -21.31 -0.54 -11.81
CA LEU A 172 -22.33 -0.45 -10.76
C LEU A 172 -23.24 0.77 -10.95
N ARG A 173 -22.66 1.93 -11.30
CA ARG A 173 -23.43 3.16 -11.59
C ARG A 173 -24.36 2.97 -12.77
N ASP A 174 -23.91 2.31 -13.85
CA ASP A 174 -24.72 2.01 -15.03
C ASP A 174 -25.86 1.05 -14.68
N LEU A 175 -25.62 0.08 -13.79
CA LEU A 175 -26.64 -0.89 -13.36
C LEU A 175 -27.76 -0.24 -12.55
N VAL A 176 -27.46 0.70 -11.64
CA VAL A 176 -28.44 1.26 -10.70
C VAL A 176 -28.97 2.64 -11.12
N GLY A 177 -28.32 3.27 -12.07
CA GLY A 177 -28.55 4.67 -12.46
C GLY A 177 -27.83 5.66 -11.57
N GLU A 178 -27.55 6.84 -12.12
CA GLU A 178 -26.75 7.89 -11.47
C GLU A 178 -27.33 8.34 -10.12
N ASP A 179 -28.65 8.57 -10.08
CA ASP A 179 -29.35 9.05 -8.86
C ASP A 179 -29.37 8.03 -7.73
N ASN A 180 -29.15 6.76 -8.04
CA ASN A 180 -29.14 5.66 -7.08
C ASN A 180 -27.73 5.19 -6.73
N TYR A 181 -26.68 5.80 -7.29
CA TYR A 181 -25.31 5.45 -7.04
C TYR A 181 -24.69 6.32 -5.93
N CYS A 182 -23.91 5.69 -5.06
CA CYS A 182 -23.06 6.34 -4.08
C CYS A 182 -21.65 5.78 -4.18
N SER A 183 -20.63 6.63 -4.14
CA SER A 183 -19.21 6.23 -4.22
C SER A 183 -18.69 5.47 -2.99
N GLY A 184 -19.48 5.36 -1.93
CA GLY A 184 -19.07 4.76 -0.66
C GLY A 184 -18.23 5.71 0.22
N MET A 185 -18.12 6.99 -0.14
CA MET A 185 -17.46 8.03 0.64
C MET A 185 -18.49 8.78 1.50
N THR A 186 -18.05 9.24 2.67
CA THR A 186 -18.82 10.18 3.49
C THR A 186 -18.96 11.54 2.81
N ASN A 187 -19.87 12.39 3.29
CA ASN A 187 -20.02 13.75 2.75
C ASN A 187 -18.73 14.57 2.91
N THR A 188 -18.10 14.50 4.08
CA THR A 188 -16.83 15.20 4.36
C THR A 188 -15.72 14.76 3.43
N GLU A 189 -15.59 13.45 3.18
CA GLU A 189 -14.61 12.93 2.21
C GLU A 189 -14.90 13.44 0.80
N ARG A 190 -16.16 13.48 0.37
CA ARG A 190 -16.53 14.01 -0.94
C ARG A 190 -16.19 15.49 -1.09
N GLU A 191 -16.45 16.30 -0.06
CA GLU A 191 -16.10 17.73 -0.04
C GLU A 191 -14.59 17.92 -0.11
N MET A 192 -13.82 17.16 0.67
CA MET A 192 -12.36 17.13 0.59
C MET A 192 -11.86 16.77 -0.82
N HIS A 193 -12.42 15.71 -1.42
CA HIS A 193 -12.06 15.30 -2.76
C HIS A 193 -12.40 16.36 -3.81
N ALA A 194 -13.51 17.08 -3.66
CA ALA A 194 -13.84 18.20 -4.55
C ALA A 194 -12.77 19.29 -4.52
N VAL A 195 -12.33 19.70 -3.33
CA VAL A 195 -11.23 20.67 -3.17
C VAL A 195 -9.91 20.16 -3.77
N ILE A 196 -9.56 18.88 -3.54
CA ILE A 196 -8.37 18.28 -4.14
C ILE A 196 -8.45 18.31 -5.68
N LEU A 197 -9.60 17.97 -6.25
CA LEU A 197 -9.80 18.00 -7.70
C LEU A 197 -9.71 19.41 -8.27
N ASP A 198 -10.22 20.41 -7.57
CA ASP A 198 -10.12 21.80 -7.98
C ASP A 198 -8.65 22.26 -7.99
N VAL A 199 -7.87 21.89 -6.99
CA VAL A 199 -6.42 22.15 -6.95
C VAL A 199 -5.70 21.46 -8.10
N LEU A 200 -5.98 20.16 -8.33
CA LEU A 200 -5.34 19.39 -9.42
C LEU A 200 -5.71 19.87 -10.83
N ARG A 201 -6.86 20.53 -10.99
CA ARG A 201 -7.32 21.12 -12.26
C ARG A 201 -6.87 22.56 -12.44
N SER A 202 -6.33 23.18 -11.40
CA SER A 202 -5.79 24.55 -11.48
C SER A 202 -4.41 24.56 -12.15
N ASP A 203 -3.87 25.75 -12.36
CA ASP A 203 -2.52 25.95 -12.90
C ASP A 203 -1.40 25.61 -11.89
N LEU A 204 -1.73 25.08 -10.72
CA LEU A 204 -0.76 24.65 -9.72
C LEU A 204 -0.06 23.38 -10.16
N ASN A 205 1.26 23.39 -10.12
CA ASN A 205 2.06 22.22 -10.47
C ASN A 205 2.01 21.16 -9.36
N SER A 206 1.77 19.90 -9.75
CA SER A 206 1.85 18.75 -8.87
C SER A 206 3.18 18.02 -9.12
N PRO A 207 4.21 18.24 -8.30
CA PRO A 207 5.55 17.73 -8.56
C PRO A 207 5.64 16.20 -8.35
N SER A 208 6.57 15.59 -9.07
CA SER A 208 7.00 14.20 -8.80
C SER A 208 7.82 14.11 -7.51
N MET A 209 8.00 12.91 -6.97
CA MET A 209 8.83 12.70 -5.77
C MET A 209 10.29 13.07 -5.98
N SER A 210 10.81 12.94 -7.20
CA SER A 210 12.16 13.35 -7.56
C SER A 210 12.31 14.88 -7.64
N GLU A 211 11.27 15.58 -8.03
CA GLU A 211 11.26 17.06 -8.06
C GLU A 211 11.22 17.65 -6.65
N VAL A 212 10.48 17.02 -5.73
CA VAL A 212 10.46 17.43 -4.30
C VAL A 212 11.85 17.44 -3.69
N GLU A 213 12.74 16.54 -4.08
CA GLU A 213 14.13 16.50 -3.62
C GLU A 213 14.96 17.71 -4.09
N ASN A 214 14.42 18.51 -5.03
CA ASN A 214 15.09 19.69 -5.61
C ASN A 214 14.53 21.04 -5.12
N PHE A 215 13.53 21.06 -4.27
CA PHE A 215 12.93 22.28 -3.76
C PHE A 215 13.82 22.97 -2.70
N ASP A 216 13.70 24.29 -2.60
CA ASP A 216 14.41 25.10 -1.63
C ASP A 216 13.66 25.21 -0.30
N ALA A 217 12.33 25.05 -0.33
CA ALA A 217 11.48 25.06 0.84
C ALA A 217 10.26 24.16 0.68
N VAL A 218 9.81 23.55 1.77
CA VAL A 218 8.59 22.76 1.86
C VAL A 218 7.82 23.18 3.10
N LEU A 219 6.52 23.39 2.97
CA LEU A 219 5.63 23.65 4.09
C LEU A 219 4.66 22.45 4.23
N VAL A 220 4.68 21.80 5.38
CA VAL A 220 3.76 20.72 5.74
C VAL A 220 2.68 21.28 6.64
N LEU A 221 1.41 21.17 6.23
CA LEU A 221 0.26 21.71 6.96
C LEU A 221 -0.64 20.59 7.48
N GLY A 222 -0.65 20.39 8.81
CA GLY A 222 -1.60 19.53 9.49
C GLY A 222 -1.52 18.03 9.16
N GLU A 223 -0.38 17.56 8.63
CA GLU A 223 -0.24 16.17 8.17
C GLU A 223 1.02 15.50 8.74
N ASP A 224 0.90 14.26 9.16
CA ASP A 224 2.03 13.38 9.46
C ASP A 224 2.47 12.64 8.19
N VAL A 225 3.35 13.28 7.42
CA VAL A 225 3.87 12.70 6.16
C VAL A 225 4.63 11.40 6.37
N THR A 226 5.20 11.17 7.54
CA THR A 226 5.93 9.93 7.87
C THR A 226 4.98 8.73 7.87
N ASN A 227 3.80 8.90 8.46
CA ASN A 227 2.79 7.85 8.52
C ASN A 227 1.88 7.79 7.28
N HIS A 228 1.49 8.92 6.71
CA HIS A 228 0.51 8.95 5.62
C HIS A 228 1.14 8.84 4.23
N ALA A 229 2.31 9.44 4.03
CA ALA A 229 3.02 9.43 2.76
C ALA A 229 4.54 9.18 2.96
N PRO A 230 4.98 8.00 3.45
CA PRO A 230 6.37 7.75 3.86
C PRO A 230 7.39 8.07 2.76
N ARG A 231 7.07 7.81 1.49
CA ARG A 231 7.99 8.11 0.39
C ARG A 231 8.15 9.63 0.19
N LEU A 232 7.11 10.43 0.41
CA LEU A 232 7.22 11.89 0.41
C LEU A 232 8.10 12.36 1.57
N ALA A 233 7.90 11.80 2.77
CA ALA A 233 8.76 12.09 3.93
C ALA A 233 10.23 11.80 3.63
N LEU A 234 10.51 10.69 2.93
CA LEU A 234 11.87 10.34 2.53
C LEU A 234 12.45 11.37 1.53
N SER A 235 11.70 11.82 0.54
CA SER A 235 12.14 12.87 -0.40
C SER A 235 12.44 14.19 0.31
N ILE A 236 11.60 14.61 1.25
CA ILE A 236 11.84 15.81 2.07
C ILE A 236 13.13 15.66 2.91
N ARG A 237 13.36 14.49 3.54
CA ARG A 237 14.60 14.21 4.28
C ARG A 237 15.85 14.28 3.37
N GLN A 238 15.77 13.75 2.16
CA GLN A 238 16.87 13.85 1.20
C GLN A 238 17.13 15.29 0.77
N ALA A 239 16.09 16.08 0.50
CA ALA A 239 16.23 17.50 0.17
C ALA A 239 16.85 18.29 1.33
N THR A 240 16.39 18.08 2.55
CA THR A 240 16.94 18.74 3.75
C THR A 240 18.44 18.41 3.95
N ARG A 241 18.80 17.16 3.71
CA ARG A 241 20.18 16.70 3.90
C ARG A 241 21.11 17.18 2.79
N ASN A 242 20.68 17.12 1.54
CA ASN A 242 21.54 17.36 0.38
C ASN A 242 21.61 18.83 -0.03
N LYS A 243 20.57 19.61 0.22
CA LYS A 243 20.41 21.00 -0.27
C LYS A 243 20.07 22.01 0.80
N SER A 244 20.09 21.64 2.07
CA SER A 244 19.69 22.54 3.18
C SER A 244 18.28 23.10 3.01
N LEU A 245 17.34 22.30 2.51
CA LEU A 245 15.94 22.64 2.40
C LEU A 245 15.42 23.23 3.72
N LYS A 246 14.66 24.30 3.63
CA LYS A 246 13.92 24.86 4.77
C LYS A 246 12.59 24.14 4.92
N LEU A 247 12.37 23.52 6.07
CA LEU A 247 11.14 22.81 6.43
C LEU A 247 10.34 23.63 7.44
#